data_02d34c0130dc507e7717269076205867
#
_entry.id   02d34c0130dc507e7717269076205867
#
_cell.length_a   1.000
_cell.length_b   1.000
_cell.length_c   1.000
_cell.angle_alpha   90.00
_cell.angle_beta   90.00
_cell.angle_gamma   90.00
#
_symmetry.space_group_name_H-M   'P 1'
#
loop_
_entity.id
_entity.type
_entity.pdbx_description
1 polymer ?
#
loop_
_entity_poly.entity_id
_entity_poly.type
_entity_poly.pdbx_seq_one_letter_code
_entity_poly.pdbx_strand_id
1 'polypeptide(L)'
;VASLLKKFCRANDIAARYGGEEFMVLLPDTGIAGAQSIAEKIRATCEKKRYDDGHNSTTVTVSIGIASIKQHQLIDDKEIVACADKALYRSKAEGRNRITVYMKKPSWISNNNEISEDNNLGHLKENIAVVLEKTKKSSIESLELLTRDLSSDEHKQHNHDIKRYITLIGEKLALPPAIIETFKRAANFHDYFKILLRKTFKTKHIVLNKEERTEIEDHPYMLTELIDSFDFFANEKSILQYHHENFDGTGYPDGLKGNEIPLGARIFAMVDAITAMLSGRLHRVKLSPEEMVVELADKASTQFDPMLVSLFLDIIERQELFPVPVEALEQAREKVCEKK
;
A
#
# COMPACT_ATOMS: atom_id res chain seq x y z
N VAL A 1 12.61 -6.52 16.63
CA VAL A 1 11.32 -6.32 17.32
C VAL A 1 10.51 -7.61 17.30
N ALA A 2 10.21 -8.23 16.14
CA ALA A 2 9.37 -9.43 16.03
C ALA A 2 9.77 -10.58 16.99
N SER A 3 11.07 -10.88 17.12
CA SER A 3 11.57 -11.90 18.06
C SER A 3 11.33 -11.56 19.54
N LEU A 4 11.32 -10.27 19.89
CA LEU A 4 10.98 -9.81 21.22
C LEU A 4 9.49 -9.96 21.51
N LEU A 5 8.63 -9.64 20.55
CA LEU A 5 7.19 -9.85 20.69
C LEU A 5 6.88 -11.32 20.99
N LYS A 6 7.44 -12.25 20.19
CA LYS A 6 7.29 -13.70 20.43
C LYS A 6 7.78 -14.14 21.81
N LYS A 7 8.83 -13.48 22.37
CA LYS A 7 9.37 -13.81 23.68
C LYS A 7 8.45 -13.41 24.83
N PHE A 8 7.73 -12.29 24.68
CA PHE A 8 6.87 -11.76 25.76
C PHE A 8 5.40 -12.15 25.62
N CYS A 9 4.98 -12.66 24.47
CA CYS A 9 3.63 -13.20 24.24
C CYS A 9 3.51 -14.61 24.82
N ARG A 10 2.34 -14.93 25.38
CA ARG A 10 1.95 -16.26 25.85
C ARG A 10 1.51 -17.12 24.67
N ALA A 11 1.26 -18.40 24.90
CA ALA A 11 0.80 -19.33 23.85
C ALA A 11 -0.52 -18.90 23.19
N ASN A 12 -1.42 -18.24 23.93
CA ASN A 12 -2.71 -17.77 23.42
C ASN A 12 -2.66 -16.33 22.91
N ASP A 13 -1.54 -15.61 23.09
CA ASP A 13 -1.38 -14.26 22.57
C ASP A 13 -1.01 -14.33 21.07
N ILE A 14 -1.51 -13.40 20.29
CA ILE A 14 -1.25 -13.34 18.85
C ILE A 14 -0.42 -12.09 18.55
N ALA A 15 0.77 -12.29 18.01
CA ALA A 15 1.62 -11.21 17.53
C ALA A 15 1.71 -11.28 15.99
N ALA A 16 1.32 -10.20 15.31
CA ALA A 16 1.32 -10.09 13.87
C ALA A 16 2.08 -8.83 13.42
N ARG A 17 2.71 -8.89 12.26
CA ARG A 17 3.23 -7.70 11.58
C ARG A 17 2.07 -7.10 10.79
N TYR A 18 1.68 -5.88 11.12
CA TYR A 18 0.50 -5.21 10.56
C TYR A 18 0.84 -4.38 9.31
N GLY A 19 2.02 -3.80 9.26
CA GLY A 19 2.53 -3.01 8.15
C GLY A 19 4.05 -2.87 8.26
N GLY A 20 4.71 -2.24 7.31
CA GLY A 20 6.16 -2.05 7.22
C GLY A 20 6.93 -2.19 8.55
N GLU A 21 6.83 -1.21 9.43
CA GLU A 21 7.45 -1.20 10.77
C GLU A 21 6.45 -1.43 11.91
N GLU A 22 5.17 -1.68 11.61
CA GLU A 22 4.09 -1.77 12.57
C GLU A 22 3.75 -3.21 12.93
N PHE A 23 3.50 -3.44 14.21
CA PHE A 23 3.14 -4.73 14.77
C PHE A 23 1.86 -4.60 15.59
N MET A 24 1.03 -5.62 15.55
CA MET A 24 -0.16 -5.76 16.39
C MET A 24 0.01 -6.95 17.32
N VAL A 25 -0.42 -6.79 18.58
CA VAL A 25 -0.44 -7.86 19.57
C VAL A 25 -1.84 -7.94 20.15
N LEU A 26 -2.49 -9.08 20.03
CA LEU A 26 -3.75 -9.39 20.67
C LEU A 26 -3.45 -10.20 21.94
N LEU A 27 -4.00 -9.76 23.05
CA LEU A 27 -3.84 -10.35 24.37
C LEU A 27 -5.19 -10.81 24.90
N PRO A 28 -5.67 -12.03 24.53
CA PRO A 28 -6.91 -12.58 25.05
C PRO A 28 -6.88 -12.64 26.60
N ASP A 29 -8.03 -12.43 27.21
CA ASP A 29 -8.22 -12.51 28.67
C ASP A 29 -7.25 -11.67 29.51
N THR A 30 -6.72 -10.56 28.91
CA THR A 30 -5.75 -9.69 29.56
C THR A 30 -6.36 -8.29 29.75
N GLY A 31 -6.44 -7.84 30.99
CA GLY A 31 -6.87 -6.47 31.31
C GLY A 31 -5.80 -5.42 31.00
N ILE A 32 -6.17 -4.13 31.03
CA ILE A 32 -5.27 -3.01 30.69
C ILE A 32 -3.96 -3.05 31.50
N ALA A 33 -4.02 -3.30 32.79
CA ALA A 33 -2.83 -3.36 33.64
C ALA A 33 -1.84 -4.46 33.18
N GLY A 34 -2.38 -5.62 32.79
CA GLY A 34 -1.58 -6.72 32.23
C GLY A 34 -0.97 -6.34 30.87
N ALA A 35 -1.77 -5.72 29.99
CA ALA A 35 -1.32 -5.24 28.69
C ALA A 35 -0.23 -4.15 28.83
N GLN A 36 -0.39 -3.20 29.77
CA GLN A 36 0.63 -2.20 30.07
C GLN A 36 1.94 -2.83 30.58
N SER A 37 1.84 -3.85 31.44
CA SER A 37 3.04 -4.56 31.95
C SER A 37 3.82 -5.24 30.82
N ILE A 38 3.12 -5.90 29.89
CA ILE A 38 3.73 -6.55 28.72
C ILE A 38 4.33 -5.50 27.78
N ALA A 39 3.58 -4.44 27.50
CA ALA A 39 4.01 -3.36 26.62
C ALA A 39 5.27 -2.66 27.15
N GLU A 40 5.33 -2.39 28.47
CA GLU A 40 6.53 -1.76 29.08
C GLU A 40 7.76 -2.68 29.02
N LYS A 41 7.58 -3.98 29.22
CA LYS A 41 8.67 -4.94 29.04
C LYS A 41 9.21 -4.94 27.61
N ILE A 42 8.31 -4.88 26.62
CA ILE A 42 8.69 -4.80 25.20
C ILE A 42 9.42 -3.50 24.94
N ARG A 43 8.86 -2.36 25.34
CA ARG A 43 9.43 -1.03 25.14
C ARG A 43 10.84 -0.93 25.75
N ALA A 44 10.96 -1.24 27.04
CA ALA A 44 12.22 -1.14 27.77
C ALA A 44 13.28 -2.12 27.24
N THR A 45 12.86 -3.28 26.74
CA THR A 45 13.80 -4.24 26.14
C THR A 45 14.28 -3.77 24.77
N CYS A 46 13.39 -3.18 23.94
CA CYS A 46 13.78 -2.58 22.66
C CYS A 46 14.79 -1.43 22.88
N GLU A 47 14.50 -0.53 23.81
CA GLU A 47 15.35 0.63 24.12
C GLU A 47 16.77 0.22 24.57
N LYS A 48 16.89 -0.85 25.37
CA LYS A 48 18.18 -1.32 25.89
C LYS A 48 18.94 -2.21 24.90
N LYS A 49 18.27 -2.81 23.92
CA LYS A 49 18.88 -3.77 23.01
C LYS A 49 19.68 -3.05 21.94
N ARG A 50 20.96 -3.37 21.86
CA ARG A 50 21.81 -3.00 20.74
C ARG A 50 21.64 -4.00 19.58
N TYR A 51 21.53 -3.46 18.40
CA TYR A 51 21.49 -4.22 17.15
C TYR A 51 22.79 -3.93 16.41
N ASP A 52 23.51 -4.98 16.09
CA ASP A 52 24.83 -4.91 15.48
C ASP A 52 24.81 -5.77 14.20
N ASP A 53 25.29 -5.22 13.10
CA ASP A 53 25.42 -5.91 11.80
C ASP A 53 26.89 -6.26 11.46
N GLY A 54 27.78 -6.12 12.44
CA GLY A 54 29.22 -6.33 12.29
C GLY A 54 30.00 -5.10 11.84
N HIS A 55 29.32 -4.05 11.37
CA HIS A 55 29.90 -2.78 10.96
C HIS A 55 29.34 -1.58 11.73
N ASN A 56 28.03 -1.63 12.04
CA ASN A 56 27.31 -0.57 12.72
C ASN A 56 26.49 -1.12 13.88
N SER A 57 26.43 -0.36 14.99
CA SER A 57 25.58 -0.67 16.13
C SER A 57 24.55 0.42 16.33
N THR A 58 23.27 0.06 16.43
CA THR A 58 22.16 0.99 16.65
C THR A 58 21.22 0.51 17.74
N THR A 59 20.42 1.42 18.30
CA THR A 59 19.33 1.12 19.21
C THR A 59 18.02 1.52 18.57
N VAL A 60 16.95 0.77 18.85
CA VAL A 60 15.61 1.01 18.31
C VAL A 60 14.64 1.20 19.46
N THR A 61 13.83 2.24 19.40
CA THR A 61 12.74 2.46 20.34
C THR A 61 11.40 2.13 19.70
N VAL A 62 10.40 1.82 20.53
CA VAL A 62 9.03 1.55 20.08
C VAL A 62 8.04 2.42 20.85
N SER A 63 7.02 2.89 20.14
CA SER A 63 5.85 3.53 20.72
C SER A 63 4.69 2.55 20.69
N ILE A 64 3.85 2.52 21.73
CA ILE A 64 2.80 1.51 21.86
C ILE A 64 1.49 2.20 22.25
N GLY A 65 0.41 1.84 21.53
CA GLY A 65 -0.96 2.18 21.89
C GLY A 65 -1.72 0.95 22.39
N ILE A 66 -2.51 1.10 23.45
CA ILE A 66 -3.27 0.02 24.06
C ILE A 66 -4.75 0.37 24.09
N ALA A 67 -5.60 -0.57 23.64
CA ALA A 67 -7.04 -0.52 23.80
C ALA A 67 -7.57 -1.85 24.37
N SER A 68 -8.72 -1.82 25.01
CA SER A 68 -9.38 -3.00 25.59
C SER A 68 -10.87 -3.00 25.26
N ILE A 69 -11.37 -4.10 24.71
CA ILE A 69 -12.80 -4.26 24.41
C ILE A 69 -13.63 -4.08 25.67
N LYS A 70 -13.28 -4.80 26.73
CA LYS A 70 -14.06 -4.84 27.96
C LYS A 70 -14.08 -3.51 28.71
N GLN A 71 -12.93 -2.86 28.87
CA GLN A 71 -12.85 -1.61 29.64
C GLN A 71 -13.34 -0.38 28.88
N HIS A 72 -13.20 -0.39 27.55
CA HIS A 72 -13.66 0.74 26.72
C HIS A 72 -15.04 0.50 26.11
N GLN A 73 -15.69 -0.65 26.42
CA GLN A 73 -17.02 -1.02 25.90
C GLN A 73 -17.08 -0.89 24.38
N LEU A 74 -16.09 -1.44 23.69
CA LEU A 74 -15.99 -1.43 22.24
C LEU A 74 -16.88 -2.54 21.66
N ILE A 75 -17.47 -2.31 20.51
CA ILE A 75 -18.52 -3.16 19.96
C ILE A 75 -17.96 -4.15 18.94
N ASP A 76 -16.91 -3.78 18.20
CA ASP A 76 -16.36 -4.61 17.14
C ASP A 76 -14.82 -4.59 17.08
N ASP A 77 -14.26 -5.43 16.21
CA ASP A 77 -12.85 -5.60 15.97
C ASP A 77 -12.20 -4.38 15.30
N LYS A 78 -12.94 -3.65 14.46
CA LYS A 78 -12.45 -2.43 13.82
C LYS A 78 -12.33 -1.29 14.83
N GLU A 79 -13.26 -1.21 15.75
CA GLU A 79 -13.28 -0.17 16.78
C GLU A 79 -12.08 -0.34 17.74
N ILE A 80 -11.72 -1.56 18.14
CA ILE A 80 -10.56 -1.78 19.02
C ILE A 80 -9.25 -1.39 18.34
N VAL A 81 -9.09 -1.73 17.06
CA VAL A 81 -7.90 -1.36 16.29
C VAL A 81 -7.79 0.16 16.17
N ALA A 82 -8.89 0.83 15.80
CA ALA A 82 -8.93 2.29 15.70
C ALA A 82 -8.64 3.00 17.03
N CYS A 83 -9.09 2.43 18.15
CA CYS A 83 -8.80 2.97 19.49
C CYS A 83 -7.33 2.76 19.90
N ALA A 84 -6.75 1.60 19.60
CA ALA A 84 -5.33 1.35 19.83
C ALA A 84 -4.45 2.27 18.99
N ASP A 85 -4.85 2.53 17.75
CA ASP A 85 -4.14 3.40 16.82
C ASP A 85 -4.17 4.87 17.29
N LYS A 86 -5.33 5.36 17.75
CA LYS A 86 -5.41 6.69 18.39
C LYS A 86 -4.48 6.82 19.61
N ALA A 87 -4.34 5.77 20.41
CA ALA A 87 -3.43 5.76 21.53
C ALA A 87 -1.97 5.71 21.08
N LEU A 88 -1.64 4.95 20.04
CA LEU A 88 -0.32 4.91 19.41
C LEU A 88 0.06 6.27 18.83
N TYR A 89 -0.86 6.93 18.14
CA TYR A 89 -0.63 8.29 17.64
C TYR A 89 -0.24 9.26 18.77
N ARG A 90 -0.95 9.19 19.89
CA ARG A 90 -0.58 9.97 21.09
C ARG A 90 0.83 9.64 21.59
N SER A 91 1.19 8.36 21.68
CA SER A 91 2.55 7.95 22.05
C SER A 91 3.61 8.56 21.13
N LYS A 92 3.33 8.58 19.81
CA LYS A 92 4.24 9.18 18.82
C LYS A 92 4.30 10.71 18.95
N ALA A 93 3.16 11.39 19.14
CA ALA A 93 3.05 12.85 19.26
C ALA A 93 3.68 13.41 20.53
N GLU A 94 3.57 12.69 21.65
CA GLU A 94 4.10 13.11 22.96
C GLU A 94 5.60 12.78 23.17
N GLY A 95 6.35 12.47 22.13
CA GLY A 95 7.81 12.31 22.19
C GLY A 95 8.30 10.87 21.97
N ARG A 96 7.46 9.97 21.49
CA ARG A 96 7.78 8.56 21.17
C ARG A 96 8.30 7.77 22.37
N ASN A 97 8.77 6.54 22.14
CA ASN A 97 9.36 5.65 23.16
C ASN A 97 8.53 5.55 24.44
N ARG A 98 7.21 5.41 24.30
CA ARG A 98 6.26 5.36 25.42
C ARG A 98 5.06 4.49 25.12
N ILE A 99 4.25 4.28 26.15
CA ILE A 99 2.98 3.56 26.10
C ILE A 99 1.87 4.55 26.40
N THR A 100 0.82 4.52 25.59
CA THR A 100 -0.43 5.24 25.86
C THR A 100 -1.61 4.27 25.87
N VAL A 101 -2.46 4.39 26.87
CA VAL A 101 -3.74 3.66 26.91
C VAL A 101 -4.82 4.55 26.30
N TYR A 102 -5.66 3.97 25.42
CA TYR A 102 -6.83 4.67 24.94
C TYR A 102 -7.75 5.04 26.11
N MET A 103 -8.25 6.26 26.11
CA MET A 103 -9.25 6.73 27.06
C MET A 103 -10.53 7.13 26.32
N LYS A 104 -11.63 6.44 26.59
CA LYS A 104 -12.93 6.82 26.09
C LYS A 104 -13.41 8.07 26.86
N LYS A 105 -13.70 9.16 26.15
CA LYS A 105 -14.27 10.34 26.82
C LYS A 105 -15.65 9.97 27.38
N PRO A 106 -15.96 10.32 28.63
CA PRO A 106 -17.31 10.10 29.19
C PRO A 106 -18.37 10.85 28.38
N SER A 107 -19.50 10.21 28.14
CA SER A 107 -20.61 10.76 27.32
C SER A 107 -21.28 12.00 27.89
N TRP A 108 -21.08 12.32 29.17
CA TRP A 108 -21.66 13.49 29.85
C TRP A 108 -20.87 14.81 29.61
N ILE A 109 -19.73 14.76 28.92
CA ILE A 109 -18.95 15.97 28.56
C ILE A 109 -19.58 16.71 27.34
N SER A 110 -20.64 16.14 26.75
CA SER A 110 -21.26 16.72 25.54
C SER A 110 -22.19 17.92 25.78
N ASN A 111 -22.55 18.24 27.03
CA ASN A 111 -23.49 19.29 27.32
C ASN A 111 -23.10 20.05 28.59
N ASN A 112 -22.13 20.92 28.54
CA ASN A 112 -22.10 22.14 29.35
C ASN A 112 -20.99 23.08 28.86
N ASN A 113 -21.43 24.29 28.48
CA ASN A 113 -20.60 25.45 28.24
C ASN A 113 -19.95 25.90 29.56
N GLU A 114 -18.76 25.41 29.89
CA GLU A 114 -17.86 26.11 30.81
C GLU A 114 -16.47 26.10 30.18
N ILE A 115 -16.04 27.30 29.83
CA ILE A 115 -14.78 27.65 29.20
C ILE A 115 -13.68 27.51 30.28
N SER A 116 -12.88 26.45 30.21
CA SER A 116 -11.56 26.41 30.80
C SER A 116 -10.52 26.32 29.67
N GLU A 117 -9.52 27.16 29.70
CA GLU A 117 -8.53 27.35 28.61
C GLU A 117 -7.81 26.07 28.16
N ASP A 118 -7.67 25.08 29.03
CA ASP A 118 -7.05 23.78 28.70
C ASP A 118 -7.93 22.86 27.81
N ASN A 119 -9.26 23.02 27.85
CA ASN A 119 -10.18 22.25 27.01
C ASN A 119 -10.21 22.76 25.55
N ASN A 120 -9.85 24.03 25.32
CA ASN A 120 -9.87 24.65 24.00
C ASN A 120 -8.83 24.03 23.04
N LEU A 121 -7.67 23.66 23.57
CA LEU A 121 -6.57 23.09 22.74
C LEU A 121 -6.88 21.65 22.28
N GLY A 122 -7.56 20.86 23.11
CA GLY A 122 -7.99 19.50 22.77
C GLY A 122 -9.06 19.49 21.67
N HIS A 123 -10.08 20.32 21.82
CA HIS A 123 -11.14 20.49 20.81
C HIS A 123 -10.61 21.12 19.52
N LEU A 124 -9.68 22.05 19.61
CA LEU A 124 -9.04 22.64 18.44
C LEU A 124 -8.25 21.58 17.65
N LYS A 125 -7.47 20.72 18.32
CA LYS A 125 -6.75 19.61 17.68
C LYS A 125 -7.70 18.59 17.04
N GLU A 126 -8.79 18.22 17.71
CA GLU A 126 -9.81 17.33 17.14
C GLU A 126 -10.49 17.97 15.92
N ASN A 127 -10.85 19.22 16.01
CA ASN A 127 -11.44 19.96 14.88
C ASN A 127 -10.46 20.10 13.72
N ILE A 128 -9.18 20.38 14.00
CA ILE A 128 -8.12 20.41 12.98
C ILE A 128 -7.96 19.04 12.35
N ALA A 129 -7.94 17.95 13.12
CA ALA A 129 -7.82 16.59 12.58
C ALA A 129 -9.03 16.25 11.68
N VAL A 130 -10.26 16.59 12.10
CA VAL A 130 -11.46 16.40 11.28
C VAL A 130 -11.42 17.26 10.01
N VAL A 131 -10.96 18.50 10.10
CA VAL A 131 -10.82 19.39 8.94
C VAL A 131 -9.74 18.85 8.00
N LEU A 132 -8.60 18.41 8.54
CA LEU A 132 -7.53 17.81 7.75
C LEU A 132 -8.00 16.54 7.03
N GLU A 133 -8.71 15.64 7.71
CA GLU A 133 -9.28 14.42 7.08
C GLU A 133 -10.31 14.76 6.01
N LYS A 134 -11.18 15.73 6.24
CA LYS A 134 -12.12 16.23 5.21
C LYS A 134 -11.40 16.88 4.04
N THR A 135 -10.39 17.70 4.31
CA THR A 135 -9.59 18.34 3.27
C THR A 135 -8.84 17.31 2.44
N LYS A 136 -8.23 16.31 3.09
CA LYS A 136 -7.61 15.16 2.47
C LYS A 136 -8.56 14.44 1.53
N LYS A 137 -9.73 14.04 2.05
CA LYS A 137 -10.76 13.36 1.25
C LYS A 137 -11.21 14.20 0.06
N SER A 138 -11.48 15.50 0.27
CA SER A 138 -11.88 16.42 -0.79
C SER A 138 -10.77 16.63 -1.82
N SER A 139 -9.51 16.67 -1.40
CA SER A 139 -8.36 16.78 -2.31
C SER A 139 -8.17 15.53 -3.15
N ILE A 140 -8.32 14.35 -2.56
CA ILE A 140 -8.29 13.07 -3.28
C ILE A 140 -9.43 13.03 -4.32
N GLU A 141 -10.66 13.33 -3.89
CA GLU A 141 -11.82 13.35 -4.77
C GLU A 141 -11.65 14.36 -5.92
N SER A 142 -11.04 15.52 -5.66
CA SER A 142 -10.74 16.52 -6.67
C SER A 142 -9.69 16.07 -7.68
N LEU A 143 -8.62 15.42 -7.21
CA LEU A 143 -7.59 14.85 -8.08
C LEU A 143 -8.15 13.68 -8.90
N GLU A 144 -8.98 12.82 -8.31
CA GLU A 144 -9.67 11.75 -9.03
C GLU A 144 -10.62 12.31 -10.11
N LEU A 145 -11.32 13.40 -9.80
CA LEU A 145 -12.19 14.08 -10.76
C LEU A 145 -11.38 14.64 -11.94
N LEU A 146 -10.28 15.34 -11.65
CA LEU A 146 -9.38 15.87 -12.68
C LEU A 146 -8.80 14.75 -13.56
N THR A 147 -8.37 13.65 -12.97
CA THR A 147 -7.87 12.49 -13.71
C THR A 147 -8.95 11.89 -14.59
N ARG A 148 -10.17 11.76 -14.06
CA ARG A 148 -11.33 11.24 -14.80
C ARG A 148 -11.72 12.14 -15.98
N ASP A 149 -11.71 13.45 -15.80
CA ASP A 149 -12.07 14.40 -16.84
C ASP A 149 -11.02 14.49 -17.96
N LEU A 150 -9.75 14.22 -17.61
CA LEU A 150 -8.66 14.14 -18.57
C LEU A 150 -8.61 12.79 -19.29
N SER A 151 -9.22 11.75 -18.74
CA SER A 151 -9.15 10.38 -19.23
C SER A 151 -10.17 10.11 -20.31
N SER A 152 -9.76 9.41 -21.38
CA SER A 152 -10.69 8.84 -22.36
C SER A 152 -11.45 7.65 -21.76
N ASP A 153 -12.51 7.21 -22.42
CA ASP A 153 -13.26 6.02 -21.97
C ASP A 153 -12.40 4.75 -21.99
N GLU A 154 -11.43 4.66 -22.90
CA GLU A 154 -10.44 3.59 -22.91
C GLU A 154 -9.57 3.58 -21.66
N HIS A 155 -9.13 4.75 -21.16
CA HIS A 155 -8.37 4.86 -19.92
C HIS A 155 -9.21 4.52 -18.68
N LYS A 156 -10.50 4.88 -18.70
CA LYS A 156 -11.40 4.51 -17.60
C LYS A 156 -11.57 3.01 -17.51
N GLN A 157 -11.74 2.34 -18.66
CA GLN A 157 -11.83 0.88 -18.72
C GLN A 157 -10.52 0.24 -18.30
N HIS A 158 -9.39 0.73 -18.77
CA HIS A 158 -8.06 0.28 -18.37
C HIS A 158 -7.86 0.35 -16.83
N ASN A 159 -8.18 1.48 -16.22
CA ASN A 159 -8.10 1.64 -14.76
C ASN A 159 -9.07 0.72 -14.01
N HIS A 160 -10.25 0.46 -14.57
CA HIS A 160 -11.21 -0.48 -14.01
C HIS A 160 -10.62 -1.92 -13.98
N ASP A 161 -10.05 -2.35 -15.10
CA ASP A 161 -9.46 -3.68 -15.23
C ASP A 161 -8.21 -3.85 -14.33
N ILE A 162 -7.36 -2.82 -14.23
CA ILE A 162 -6.24 -2.79 -13.28
C ILE A 162 -6.74 -3.05 -11.84
N LYS A 163 -7.76 -2.32 -11.39
CA LYS A 163 -8.32 -2.48 -10.04
C LYS A 163 -8.89 -3.86 -9.80
N ARG A 164 -9.55 -4.44 -10.82
CA ARG A 164 -10.08 -5.80 -10.76
C ARG A 164 -8.96 -6.81 -10.56
N TYR A 165 -7.89 -6.77 -11.35
CA TYR A 165 -6.79 -7.72 -11.25
C TYR A 165 -5.97 -7.52 -9.97
N ILE A 166 -5.75 -6.29 -9.52
CA ILE A 166 -5.15 -5.98 -8.22
C ILE A 166 -5.95 -6.66 -7.09
N THR A 167 -7.27 -6.58 -7.13
CA THR A 167 -8.14 -7.20 -6.13
C THR A 167 -7.94 -8.72 -6.11
N LEU A 168 -8.01 -9.38 -7.28
CA LEU A 168 -7.85 -10.83 -7.39
C LEU A 168 -6.48 -11.31 -6.89
N ILE A 169 -5.41 -10.60 -7.25
CA ILE A 169 -4.05 -10.91 -6.80
C ILE A 169 -3.91 -10.66 -5.30
N GLY A 170 -4.42 -9.54 -4.81
CA GLY A 170 -4.35 -9.17 -3.40
C GLY A 170 -5.08 -10.16 -2.49
N GLU A 171 -6.28 -10.60 -2.87
CA GLU A 171 -7.05 -11.64 -2.18
C GLU A 171 -6.31 -12.98 -2.19
N LYS A 172 -5.75 -13.37 -3.33
CA LYS A 172 -4.97 -14.61 -3.46
C LYS A 172 -3.70 -14.60 -2.61
N LEU A 173 -3.07 -13.44 -2.44
CA LEU A 173 -1.94 -13.22 -1.55
C LEU A 173 -2.36 -13.03 -0.07
N ALA A 174 -3.65 -13.08 0.23
CA ALA A 174 -4.21 -12.78 1.56
C ALA A 174 -3.74 -11.43 2.12
N LEU A 175 -3.65 -10.40 1.25
CA LEU A 175 -3.28 -9.05 1.66
C LEU A 175 -4.43 -8.41 2.45
N PRO A 176 -4.13 -7.61 3.47
CA PRO A 176 -5.14 -6.83 4.18
C PRO A 176 -5.94 -5.95 3.21
N PRO A 177 -7.28 -5.82 3.38
CA PRO A 177 -8.12 -4.99 2.50
C PRO A 177 -7.63 -3.55 2.36
N ALA A 178 -7.08 -2.96 3.41
CA ALA A 178 -6.50 -1.62 3.37
C ALA A 178 -5.32 -1.48 2.40
N ILE A 179 -4.51 -2.53 2.26
CA ILE A 179 -3.38 -2.57 1.31
C ILE A 179 -3.91 -2.69 -0.12
N ILE A 180 -4.91 -3.55 -0.35
CA ILE A 180 -5.57 -3.68 -1.67
C ILE A 180 -6.17 -2.33 -2.09
N GLU A 181 -6.84 -1.63 -1.18
CA GLU A 181 -7.40 -0.30 -1.46
C GLU A 181 -6.31 0.74 -1.77
N THR A 182 -5.16 0.68 -1.10
CA THR A 182 -4.00 1.52 -1.43
C THR A 182 -3.53 1.28 -2.87
N PHE A 183 -3.39 0.01 -3.28
CA PHE A 183 -2.99 -0.33 -4.64
C PHE A 183 -4.03 0.12 -5.68
N LYS A 184 -5.32 -0.01 -5.38
CA LYS A 184 -6.42 0.48 -6.23
C LYS A 184 -6.43 2.01 -6.37
N ARG A 185 -6.08 2.75 -5.30
CA ARG A 185 -5.95 4.22 -5.38
C ARG A 185 -4.78 4.62 -6.28
N ALA A 186 -3.64 3.93 -6.18
CA ALA A 186 -2.51 4.19 -7.08
C ALA A 186 -2.92 4.07 -8.57
N ALA A 187 -3.82 3.14 -8.91
CA ALA A 187 -4.32 2.97 -10.26
C ALA A 187 -5.01 4.22 -10.84
N ASN A 188 -5.59 5.07 -10.00
CA ASN A 188 -6.24 6.29 -10.47
C ASN A 188 -5.24 7.34 -10.97
N PHE A 189 -4.00 7.30 -10.48
CA PHE A 189 -3.05 8.40 -10.66
C PHE A 189 -1.80 8.03 -11.48
N HIS A 190 -1.50 6.74 -11.67
CA HIS A 190 -0.23 6.29 -12.25
C HIS A 190 0.12 6.94 -13.59
N ASP A 191 -0.85 7.13 -14.47
CA ASP A 191 -0.68 7.69 -15.80
C ASP A 191 -1.08 9.18 -15.89
N TYR A 192 -1.35 9.86 -14.77
CA TYR A 192 -1.85 11.24 -14.77
C TYR A 192 -0.95 12.21 -15.57
N PHE A 193 0.33 12.25 -15.23
CA PHE A 193 1.28 13.10 -15.95
C PHE A 193 1.54 12.62 -17.37
N LYS A 194 1.57 11.35 -17.60
CA LYS A 194 1.71 10.77 -18.94
C LYS A 194 0.54 11.14 -19.87
N ILE A 195 -0.67 11.21 -19.32
CA ILE A 195 -1.84 11.70 -20.06
C ILE A 195 -1.69 13.19 -20.38
N LEU A 196 -1.25 14.00 -19.43
CA LEU A 196 -1.00 15.43 -19.63
C LEU A 196 0.08 15.68 -20.67
N LEU A 197 1.25 15.04 -20.52
CA LEU A 197 2.36 15.15 -21.47
C LEU A 197 1.94 14.72 -22.86
N ARG A 198 1.26 13.59 -23.00
CA ARG A 198 0.75 13.12 -24.30
C ARG A 198 -0.25 14.08 -24.92
N LYS A 199 -1.11 14.77 -24.16
CA LYS A 199 -1.99 15.81 -24.71
C LYS A 199 -1.20 16.97 -25.27
N THR A 200 -0.09 17.32 -24.62
CA THR A 200 0.80 18.39 -25.08
C THR A 200 1.56 17.98 -26.35
N PHE A 201 2.00 16.71 -26.47
CA PHE A 201 2.74 16.20 -27.62
C PHE A 201 1.86 15.73 -28.79
N LYS A 202 0.60 15.32 -28.53
CA LYS A 202 -0.33 14.82 -29.56
C LYS A 202 -0.60 15.78 -30.72
N THR A 203 -0.22 17.03 -30.60
CA THR A 203 -0.37 18.02 -31.67
C THR A 203 0.71 17.92 -32.75
N LYS A 204 1.75 17.10 -32.60
CA LYS A 204 2.92 17.19 -33.47
C LYS A 204 3.33 15.90 -34.19
N HIS A 205 3.41 14.74 -33.55
CA HIS A 205 3.97 13.53 -34.18
C HIS A 205 3.41 12.21 -33.63
N ILE A 206 3.41 11.17 -34.48
CA ILE A 206 3.02 9.79 -34.11
C ILE A 206 4.14 9.07 -33.35
N VAL A 207 5.40 9.47 -33.57
CA VAL A 207 6.60 8.88 -32.96
C VAL A 207 7.26 9.94 -32.09
N LEU A 208 7.48 9.58 -30.81
CA LEU A 208 8.17 10.44 -29.84
C LEU A 208 9.66 10.53 -30.21
N ASN A 209 10.22 11.73 -30.15
CA ASN A 209 11.67 11.92 -30.23
C ASN A 209 12.34 11.51 -28.91
N LYS A 210 13.67 11.54 -28.83
CA LYS A 210 14.44 11.08 -27.67
C LYS A 210 14.14 11.94 -26.41
N GLU A 211 14.00 13.24 -26.58
CA GLU A 211 13.73 14.19 -25.48
C GLU A 211 12.30 13.98 -24.93
N GLU A 212 11.30 13.90 -25.80
CA GLU A 212 9.92 13.60 -25.42
C GLU A 212 9.76 12.24 -24.72
N ARG A 213 10.60 11.27 -25.10
CA ARG A 213 10.65 9.96 -24.45
C ARG A 213 11.22 10.08 -23.04
N THR A 214 12.31 10.82 -22.87
CA THR A 214 12.89 11.08 -21.55
C THR A 214 11.90 11.78 -20.64
N GLU A 215 11.19 12.82 -21.10
CA GLU A 215 10.16 13.49 -20.34
C GLU A 215 9.02 12.54 -19.91
N ILE A 216 8.67 11.58 -20.77
CA ILE A 216 7.67 10.56 -20.38
C ILE A 216 8.27 9.57 -19.36
N GLU A 217 9.53 9.19 -19.47
CA GLU A 217 10.22 8.32 -18.51
C GLU A 217 10.37 8.99 -17.14
N ASP A 218 10.37 10.32 -17.09
CA ASP A 218 10.44 11.11 -15.84
C ASP A 218 9.06 11.27 -15.13
N HIS A 219 7.94 10.85 -15.76
CA HIS A 219 6.62 11.06 -15.16
C HIS A 219 6.43 10.43 -13.75
N PRO A 220 7.07 9.30 -13.36
CA PRO A 220 6.95 8.80 -12.00
C PRO A 220 7.54 9.76 -10.96
N TYR A 221 8.66 10.41 -11.27
CA TYR A 221 9.24 11.44 -10.41
C TYR A 221 8.35 12.68 -10.30
N MET A 222 7.84 13.19 -11.43
CA MET A 222 6.91 14.33 -11.45
C MET A 222 5.66 14.05 -10.61
N LEU A 223 5.17 12.81 -10.66
CA LEU A 223 4.02 12.39 -9.88
C LEU A 223 4.35 12.33 -8.39
N THR A 224 5.53 11.82 -8.03
CA THR A 224 5.94 11.74 -6.62
C THR A 224 6.24 13.11 -6.02
N GLU A 225 6.80 14.05 -6.76
CA GLU A 225 6.96 15.45 -6.32
C GLU A 225 5.61 16.12 -6.03
N LEU A 226 4.61 15.89 -6.89
CA LEU A 226 3.25 16.35 -6.62
C LEU A 226 2.69 15.71 -5.34
N ILE A 227 2.85 14.41 -5.19
CA ILE A 227 2.36 13.62 -4.06
C ILE A 227 3.05 14.02 -2.76
N ASP A 228 4.34 14.35 -2.79
CA ASP A 228 5.10 14.82 -1.62
C ASP A 228 4.55 16.14 -1.04
N SER A 229 3.83 16.91 -1.87
CA SER A 229 3.09 18.09 -1.39
C SER A 229 1.85 17.70 -0.56
N PHE A 230 1.49 16.41 -0.51
CA PHE A 230 0.32 15.88 0.16
C PHE A 230 0.68 14.65 0.99
N ASP A 231 0.86 14.79 2.30
CA ASP A 231 1.25 13.71 3.24
C ASP A 231 0.36 12.45 3.19
N PHE A 232 -0.81 12.53 2.57
CA PHE A 232 -1.80 11.47 2.57
C PHE A 232 -1.65 10.41 1.48
N PHE A 233 -0.69 10.56 0.54
CA PHE A 233 -0.36 9.55 -0.47
C PHE A 233 0.93 8.77 -0.17
N ALA A 234 1.43 8.86 1.06
CA ALA A 234 2.70 8.22 1.44
C ALA A 234 2.74 6.70 1.15
N ASN A 235 1.59 6.03 1.25
CA ASN A 235 1.48 4.58 1.00
C ASN A 235 1.45 4.25 -0.50
N GLU A 236 0.89 5.13 -1.33
CA GLU A 236 0.81 4.98 -2.77
C GLU A 236 2.11 5.39 -3.47
N LYS A 237 2.91 6.26 -2.84
CA LYS A 237 4.12 6.83 -3.42
C LYS A 237 5.07 5.79 -3.98
N SER A 238 5.39 4.76 -3.22
CA SER A 238 6.32 3.72 -3.65
C SER A 238 5.81 2.92 -4.86
N ILE A 239 4.49 2.76 -4.99
CA ILE A 239 3.89 2.10 -6.15
C ILE A 239 4.03 3.00 -7.37
N LEU A 240 3.65 4.27 -7.22
CA LEU A 240 3.65 5.26 -8.29
C LEU A 240 5.05 5.61 -8.77
N GLN A 241 6.05 5.52 -7.91
CA GLN A 241 7.46 5.76 -8.26
C GLN A 241 8.04 4.59 -9.04
N TYR A 242 7.76 3.34 -8.63
CA TYR A 242 8.49 2.15 -9.08
C TYR A 242 7.70 1.22 -10.00
N HIS A 243 6.51 1.63 -10.50
CA HIS A 243 5.69 0.76 -11.34
C HIS A 243 6.26 0.51 -12.76
N HIS A 244 7.34 1.18 -13.12
CA HIS A 244 8.08 0.95 -14.35
C HIS A 244 9.43 0.25 -14.13
N GLU A 245 9.71 -0.18 -12.91
CA GLU A 245 10.87 -1.03 -12.67
C GLU A 245 10.63 -2.43 -13.24
N ASN A 246 11.69 -3.00 -13.82
CA ASN A 246 11.72 -4.37 -14.30
C ASN A 246 12.37 -5.28 -13.26
N PHE A 247 11.89 -6.50 -13.14
CA PHE A 247 12.38 -7.45 -12.13
C PHE A 247 13.88 -7.73 -12.23
N ASP A 248 14.45 -7.62 -13.42
CA ASP A 248 15.89 -7.80 -13.69
C ASP A 248 16.75 -6.54 -13.44
N GLY A 249 16.14 -5.40 -13.10
CA GLY A 249 16.80 -4.12 -12.85
C GLY A 249 17.05 -3.28 -14.10
N THR A 250 16.45 -3.62 -15.24
CA THR A 250 16.56 -2.84 -16.49
C THR A 250 15.49 -1.76 -16.64
N GLY A 251 14.63 -1.62 -15.61
CA GLY A 251 13.56 -0.63 -15.56
C GLY A 251 14.02 0.76 -15.11
N TYR A 252 13.08 1.61 -14.80
CA TYR A 252 13.30 2.96 -14.31
C TYR A 252 12.29 3.30 -13.20
N PRO A 253 12.55 4.28 -12.31
CA PRO A 253 13.61 5.30 -12.39
C PRO A 253 14.95 4.88 -11.79
N ASP A 254 15.02 3.99 -10.82
CA ASP A 254 16.20 3.74 -10.00
C ASP A 254 16.95 2.44 -10.40
N GLY A 255 16.38 1.61 -11.29
CA GLY A 255 16.93 0.33 -11.70
C GLY A 255 16.91 -0.71 -10.58
N LEU A 256 15.89 -0.68 -9.73
CA LEU A 256 15.72 -1.64 -8.63
C LEU A 256 15.55 -3.06 -9.17
N LYS A 257 16.06 -4.05 -8.45
CA LYS A 257 16.07 -5.44 -8.90
C LYS A 257 15.37 -6.38 -7.92
N GLY A 258 14.55 -7.29 -8.45
CA GLY A 258 13.96 -8.36 -7.67
C GLY A 258 13.10 -7.83 -6.51
N ASN A 259 13.45 -8.24 -5.30
CA ASN A 259 12.74 -7.87 -4.08
C ASN A 259 13.04 -6.43 -3.57
N GLU A 260 13.98 -5.73 -4.17
CA GLU A 260 14.17 -4.29 -3.90
C GLU A 260 12.98 -3.48 -4.40
N ILE A 261 12.32 -3.96 -5.47
CA ILE A 261 11.09 -3.37 -5.99
C ILE A 261 9.96 -3.65 -4.99
N PRO A 262 9.24 -2.63 -4.49
CA PRO A 262 8.10 -2.83 -3.60
C PRO A 262 7.05 -3.77 -4.20
N LEU A 263 6.48 -4.66 -3.38
CA LEU A 263 5.49 -5.65 -3.85
C LEU A 263 4.35 -5.01 -4.63
N GLY A 264 3.81 -3.88 -4.14
CA GLY A 264 2.75 -3.15 -4.84
C GLY A 264 3.15 -2.68 -6.22
N ALA A 265 4.40 -2.22 -6.41
CA ALA A 265 4.92 -1.81 -7.70
C ALA A 265 5.09 -3.00 -8.65
N ARG A 266 5.60 -4.16 -8.17
CA ARG A 266 5.70 -5.41 -8.97
C ARG A 266 4.33 -5.91 -9.43
N ILE A 267 3.33 -5.91 -8.55
CA ILE A 267 1.94 -6.26 -8.90
C ILE A 267 1.42 -5.29 -9.95
N PHE A 268 1.63 -3.99 -9.71
CA PHE A 268 1.13 -2.94 -10.59
C PHE A 268 1.74 -3.03 -11.99
N ALA A 269 3.06 -3.17 -12.11
CA ALA A 269 3.78 -3.32 -13.38
C ALA A 269 3.21 -4.49 -14.23
N MET A 270 2.97 -5.64 -13.59
CA MET A 270 2.40 -6.80 -14.27
C MET A 270 0.95 -6.54 -14.71
N VAL A 271 0.12 -5.99 -13.84
CA VAL A 271 -1.31 -5.75 -14.12
C VAL A 271 -1.51 -4.68 -15.19
N ASP A 272 -0.72 -3.60 -15.17
CA ASP A 272 -0.73 -2.57 -16.22
C ASP A 272 -0.36 -3.17 -17.59
N ALA A 273 0.66 -4.02 -17.63
CA ALA A 273 1.04 -4.71 -18.86
C ALA A 273 -0.05 -5.66 -19.37
N ILE A 274 -0.69 -6.46 -18.50
CA ILE A 274 -1.80 -7.35 -18.84
C ILE A 274 -2.96 -6.55 -19.47
N THR A 275 -3.37 -5.49 -18.79
CA THR A 275 -4.48 -4.66 -19.29
C THR A 275 -4.12 -3.97 -20.60
N ALA A 276 -2.90 -3.50 -20.77
CA ALA A 276 -2.41 -2.92 -22.02
C ALA A 276 -2.36 -3.92 -23.17
N MET A 277 -1.98 -5.18 -22.90
CA MET A 277 -1.99 -6.25 -23.90
C MET A 277 -3.41 -6.60 -24.35
N LEU A 278 -4.33 -6.72 -23.41
CA LEU A 278 -5.71 -7.12 -23.68
C LEU A 278 -6.60 -6.00 -24.27
N SER A 279 -6.32 -4.74 -23.99
CA SER A 279 -7.10 -3.62 -24.52
C SER A 279 -6.67 -3.19 -25.94
N GLY A 280 -5.41 -3.41 -26.29
CA GLY A 280 -4.78 -2.80 -27.44
C GLY A 280 -4.55 -1.30 -27.24
N ARG A 281 -3.77 -0.67 -28.09
CA ARG A 281 -3.55 0.79 -28.13
C ARG A 281 -3.39 1.22 -29.58
N LEU A 282 -3.53 2.51 -29.88
CA LEU A 282 -3.43 3.09 -31.24
C LEU A 282 -2.24 2.56 -32.08
N HIS A 283 -1.19 2.06 -31.43
CA HIS A 283 0.05 1.57 -32.07
C HIS A 283 0.40 0.12 -31.70
N ARG A 284 -0.46 -0.60 -30.98
CA ARG A 284 -0.22 -1.99 -30.59
C ARG A 284 -1.47 -2.81 -30.79
N VAL A 285 -1.34 -3.89 -31.55
CA VAL A 285 -2.43 -4.86 -31.76
C VAL A 285 -2.82 -5.47 -30.43
N LYS A 286 -4.11 -5.62 -30.19
CA LYS A 286 -4.67 -6.33 -29.05
C LYS A 286 -4.24 -7.79 -29.11
N LEU A 287 -3.68 -8.30 -28.02
CA LEU A 287 -3.36 -9.72 -27.89
C LEU A 287 -4.60 -10.51 -27.48
N SER A 288 -4.68 -11.75 -27.94
CA SER A 288 -5.61 -12.73 -27.37
C SER A 288 -5.19 -13.09 -25.94
N PRO A 289 -6.10 -13.64 -25.12
CA PRO A 289 -5.74 -14.12 -23.78
C PRO A 289 -4.63 -15.18 -23.79
N GLU A 290 -4.60 -16.03 -24.82
CA GLU A 290 -3.54 -17.04 -24.99
C GLU A 290 -2.18 -16.37 -25.28
N GLU A 291 -2.12 -15.45 -26.22
CA GLU A 291 -0.90 -14.69 -26.52
C GLU A 291 -0.41 -13.89 -25.31
N MET A 292 -1.32 -13.31 -24.53
CA MET A 292 -0.98 -12.61 -23.28
C MET A 292 -0.34 -13.55 -22.26
N VAL A 293 -0.85 -14.77 -22.08
CA VAL A 293 -0.28 -15.77 -21.16
C VAL A 293 1.13 -16.17 -21.62
N VAL A 294 1.36 -16.36 -22.91
CA VAL A 294 2.69 -16.64 -23.46
C VAL A 294 3.65 -15.48 -23.19
N GLU A 295 3.23 -14.25 -23.46
CA GLU A 295 4.07 -13.05 -23.23
C GLU A 295 4.42 -12.88 -21.73
N LEU A 296 3.47 -13.13 -20.82
CA LEU A 296 3.75 -13.10 -19.37
C LEU A 296 4.81 -14.12 -18.98
N ALA A 297 4.70 -15.34 -19.47
CA ALA A 297 5.69 -16.40 -19.22
C ALA A 297 7.06 -16.06 -19.82
N ASP A 298 7.10 -15.44 -21.00
CA ASP A 298 8.32 -14.97 -21.65
C ASP A 298 9.02 -13.88 -20.88
N LYS A 299 8.27 -12.98 -20.24
CA LYS A 299 8.78 -11.86 -19.47
C LYS A 299 8.98 -12.14 -17.99
N ALA A 300 8.65 -13.34 -17.51
CA ALA A 300 8.96 -13.75 -16.15
C ALA A 300 10.47 -13.70 -15.88
N SER A 301 10.87 -13.25 -14.71
CA SER A 301 12.26 -13.01 -14.25
C SER A 301 13.02 -11.89 -14.97
N THR A 302 12.47 -11.33 -16.04
CA THR A 302 13.03 -10.14 -16.69
C THR A 302 12.19 -8.92 -16.34
N GLN A 303 11.03 -8.77 -16.92
CA GLN A 303 10.13 -7.65 -16.64
C GLN A 303 9.27 -7.89 -15.40
N PHE A 304 8.78 -9.12 -15.19
CA PHE A 304 7.83 -9.45 -14.15
C PHE A 304 8.41 -10.41 -13.11
N ASP A 305 7.92 -10.27 -11.88
CA ASP A 305 8.18 -11.22 -10.80
C ASP A 305 7.60 -12.60 -11.17
N PRO A 306 8.45 -13.65 -11.30
CA PRO A 306 7.99 -14.98 -11.70
C PRO A 306 7.02 -15.61 -10.71
N MET A 307 7.06 -15.20 -9.43
CA MET A 307 6.12 -15.65 -8.42
C MET A 307 4.72 -15.07 -8.69
N LEU A 308 4.65 -13.79 -9.04
CA LEU A 308 3.39 -13.11 -9.36
C LEU A 308 2.80 -13.63 -10.68
N VAL A 309 3.65 -13.88 -11.69
CA VAL A 309 3.20 -14.51 -12.94
C VAL A 309 2.59 -15.87 -12.66
N SER A 310 3.27 -16.77 -11.94
CA SER A 310 2.76 -18.09 -11.56
C SER A 310 1.42 -17.99 -10.84
N LEU A 311 1.31 -17.06 -9.87
CA LEU A 311 0.07 -16.83 -9.12
C LEU A 311 -1.07 -16.34 -10.03
N PHE A 312 -0.78 -15.48 -11.00
CA PHE A 312 -1.81 -14.99 -11.92
C PHE A 312 -2.29 -16.07 -12.89
N LEU A 313 -1.39 -16.95 -13.38
CA LEU A 313 -1.77 -18.13 -14.15
C LEU A 313 -2.72 -19.04 -13.36
N ASP A 314 -2.49 -19.23 -12.05
CA ASP A 314 -3.41 -19.96 -11.17
C ASP A 314 -4.79 -19.29 -11.03
N ILE A 315 -4.82 -17.95 -11.01
CA ILE A 315 -6.07 -17.20 -10.96
C ILE A 315 -6.85 -17.39 -12.28
N ILE A 316 -6.17 -17.30 -13.42
CA ILE A 316 -6.80 -17.51 -14.74
C ILE A 316 -7.50 -18.86 -14.79
N GLU A 317 -6.80 -19.93 -14.44
CA GLU A 317 -7.34 -21.29 -14.48
C GLU A 317 -8.52 -21.49 -13.51
N ARG A 318 -8.33 -21.13 -12.22
CA ARG A 318 -9.32 -21.42 -11.17
C ARG A 318 -10.58 -20.59 -11.26
N GLN A 319 -10.50 -19.42 -11.83
CA GLN A 319 -11.64 -18.49 -11.93
C GLN A 319 -12.19 -18.38 -13.36
N GLU A 320 -11.66 -19.19 -14.29
CA GLU A 320 -12.01 -19.10 -15.72
C GLU A 320 -12.02 -17.65 -16.24
N LEU A 321 -11.01 -16.87 -15.78
CA LEU A 321 -10.96 -15.44 -15.98
C LEU A 321 -10.91 -15.05 -17.45
N PHE A 322 -10.28 -15.91 -18.27
CA PHE A 322 -10.15 -15.80 -19.71
C PHE A 322 -10.30 -17.17 -20.37
N PRO A 323 -10.81 -17.21 -21.61
CA PRO A 323 -10.86 -18.45 -22.40
C PRO A 323 -9.44 -18.79 -22.92
N VAL A 324 -8.62 -19.42 -22.05
CA VAL A 324 -7.27 -19.87 -22.40
C VAL A 324 -7.26 -21.40 -22.40
N PRO A 325 -6.72 -22.06 -23.43
CA PRO A 325 -6.55 -23.51 -23.44
C PRO A 325 -5.68 -24.00 -22.26
N VAL A 326 -6.03 -25.14 -21.69
CA VAL A 326 -5.29 -25.72 -20.53
C VAL A 326 -3.83 -25.99 -20.92
N GLU A 327 -3.60 -26.49 -22.11
CA GLU A 327 -2.27 -26.78 -22.65
C GLU A 327 -1.37 -25.52 -22.69
N ALA A 328 -1.95 -24.36 -23.04
CA ALA A 328 -1.22 -23.08 -23.06
C ALA A 328 -0.86 -22.62 -21.66
N LEU A 329 -1.73 -22.84 -20.67
CA LEU A 329 -1.45 -22.53 -19.26
C LEU A 329 -0.36 -23.45 -18.69
N GLU A 330 -0.39 -24.73 -19.02
CA GLU A 330 0.63 -25.70 -18.59
C GLU A 330 2.00 -25.33 -19.16
N GLN A 331 2.10 -25.07 -20.46
CA GLN A 331 3.34 -24.62 -21.11
C GLN A 331 3.88 -23.32 -20.50
N ALA A 332 3.01 -22.37 -20.24
CA ALA A 332 3.40 -21.12 -19.59
C ALA A 332 3.96 -21.35 -18.18
N ARG A 333 3.36 -22.25 -17.40
CA ARG A 333 3.85 -22.61 -16.06
C ARG A 333 5.21 -23.30 -16.10
N GLU A 334 5.40 -24.25 -16.99
CA GLU A 334 6.69 -24.91 -17.17
C GLU A 334 7.78 -23.86 -17.46
N LYS A 335 7.52 -22.97 -18.39
CA LYS A 335 8.44 -21.88 -18.75
C LYS A 335 8.75 -20.92 -17.60
N VAL A 336 7.76 -20.58 -16.76
CA VAL A 336 7.96 -19.77 -15.56
C VAL A 336 8.76 -20.53 -14.51
N CYS A 337 8.56 -21.84 -14.36
CA CYS A 337 9.32 -22.67 -13.43
C CYS A 337 10.80 -22.77 -13.80
N GLU A 338 11.13 -22.86 -15.08
CA GLU A 338 12.52 -22.86 -15.56
C GLU A 338 13.29 -21.55 -15.30
N LYS A 339 12.55 -20.47 -15.07
CA LYS A 339 13.11 -19.11 -14.87
C LYS A 339 13.17 -18.68 -13.39
N LYS A 340 12.64 -19.48 -12.47
CA LYS A 340 12.71 -19.25 -11.02
C LYS A 340 14.09 -19.59 -10.47
#